data_745fa1d6c693560b7564cd4e733c8392
#
_entry.id   745fa1d6c693560b7564cd4e733c8392
#
_cell.length_a   1.000
_cell.length_b   1.000
_cell.length_c   1.000
_cell.angle_alpha   90.00
_cell.angle_beta   90.00
_cell.angle_gamma   90.00
#
_symmetry.space_group_name_H-M   'P 1'
#
loop_
_entity.id
_entity.type
_entity.pdbx_description
1 polymer ?
#
loop_
_entity_poly.entity_id
_entity_poly.type
_entity_poly.pdbx_seq_one_letter_code
_entity_poly.pdbx_strand_id
1 'polypeptide(L)'
;IAANNHPVRHGPVVGIHNGIITNDEELLVRHDCARVEPRMTVDSEAIFAVAAHSHSDAAALEALEGAMAAAWLDEREPEVVHLARGVGRPLWLGRGADGIFFASTKLALEVVERYCHLSLRKREVREGTLLALTEGRVLRTSRFHPRRYVDPDPLPAIRAPGERETCLSRLATLAAA
;
A
#
# COMPACT_ATOMS: atom_id res chain seq x y z
N ILE A 1 -15.72 10.25 7.89
CA ILE A 1 -16.47 9.05 8.26
C ILE A 1 -15.54 7.85 8.43
N ALA A 2 -15.99 6.78 9.07
CA ALA A 2 -15.17 5.59 9.31
C ALA A 2 -14.64 4.96 8.02
N ALA A 3 -15.44 4.94 6.96
CA ALA A 3 -15.07 4.41 5.66
C ALA A 3 -13.89 5.11 4.95
N ASN A 4 -13.54 6.32 5.38
CA ASN A 4 -12.36 7.02 4.87
C ASN A 4 -11.06 6.58 5.55
N ASN A 5 -11.12 5.74 6.59
CA ASN A 5 -9.94 5.23 7.27
C ASN A 5 -9.48 3.91 6.65
N HIS A 6 -8.17 3.71 6.62
CA HIS A 6 -7.61 2.42 6.24
C HIS A 6 -7.88 1.32 7.31
N PRO A 7 -8.15 0.09 6.88
CA PRO A 7 -8.21 -0.37 5.50
C PRO A 7 -9.48 0.11 4.76
N VAL A 8 -9.34 0.40 3.47
CA VAL A 8 -10.43 0.80 2.59
C VAL A 8 -10.87 -0.42 1.77
N ARG A 9 -12.19 -0.57 1.58
CA ARG A 9 -12.78 -1.65 0.79
C ARG A 9 -13.43 -1.12 -0.49
N HIS A 10 -13.29 -1.86 -1.59
CA HIS A 10 -14.13 -1.74 -2.77
C HIS A 10 -14.44 -3.12 -3.34
N GLY A 11 -15.70 -3.50 -3.35
CA GLY A 11 -16.12 -4.84 -3.73
C GLY A 11 -15.40 -5.93 -2.93
N PRO A 12 -14.78 -6.92 -3.57
CA PRO A 12 -14.03 -8.00 -2.91
C PRO A 12 -12.62 -7.58 -2.46
N VAL A 13 -12.15 -6.39 -2.83
CA VAL A 13 -10.79 -5.93 -2.53
C VAL A 13 -10.79 -5.06 -1.29
N VAL A 14 -9.86 -5.33 -0.37
CA VAL A 14 -9.63 -4.55 0.84
C VAL A 14 -8.13 -4.24 0.98
N GLY A 15 -7.79 -2.98 1.24
CA GLY A 15 -6.38 -2.62 1.26
C GLY A 15 -6.04 -1.32 1.98
N ILE A 16 -4.76 -1.02 1.94
CA ILE A 16 -4.14 0.17 2.52
C ILE A 16 -3.32 0.88 1.46
N HIS A 17 -3.23 2.20 1.57
CA HIS A 17 -2.50 3.05 0.63
C HIS A 17 -1.71 4.11 1.39
N ASN A 18 -0.51 4.37 0.94
CA ASN A 18 0.31 5.52 1.29
C ASN A 18 0.54 6.34 0.03
N GLY A 19 -0.04 7.52 -0.05
CA GLY A 19 0.06 8.39 -1.20
C GLY A 19 -1.16 9.26 -1.42
N ILE A 20 -1.37 9.66 -2.66
CA ILE A 20 -2.52 10.41 -3.14
C ILE A 20 -2.82 10.02 -4.58
N ILE A 21 -4.08 9.74 -4.90
CA ILE A 21 -4.58 9.52 -6.26
C ILE A 21 -5.41 10.73 -6.64
N THR A 22 -5.04 11.38 -7.74
CA THR A 22 -5.62 12.67 -8.14
C THR A 22 -6.77 12.54 -9.13
N ASN A 23 -6.94 11.38 -9.75
CA ASN A 23 -7.99 11.09 -10.72
C ASN A 23 -8.98 10.02 -10.24
N ASP A 24 -9.17 9.90 -8.93
CA ASP A 24 -10.01 8.88 -8.31
C ASP A 24 -11.47 8.92 -8.78
N GLU A 25 -12.07 10.11 -8.85
CA GLU A 25 -13.45 10.27 -9.32
C GLU A 25 -13.60 9.87 -10.79
N GLU A 26 -12.67 10.28 -11.67
CA GLU A 26 -12.67 9.89 -13.07
C GLU A 26 -12.59 8.37 -13.25
N LEU A 27 -11.76 7.70 -12.45
CA LEU A 27 -11.59 6.25 -12.51
C LEU A 27 -12.84 5.51 -12.05
N LEU A 28 -13.47 5.96 -10.98
CA LEU A 28 -14.72 5.36 -10.51
C LEU A 28 -15.83 5.47 -11.57
N VAL A 29 -15.98 6.65 -12.19
CA VAL A 29 -16.93 6.85 -13.30
C VAL A 29 -16.57 5.97 -14.51
N ARG A 30 -15.32 5.90 -14.91
CA ARG A 30 -14.85 5.09 -16.05
C ARG A 30 -15.17 3.61 -15.89
N HIS A 31 -15.09 3.09 -14.67
CA HIS A 31 -15.38 1.69 -14.37
C HIS A 31 -16.81 1.43 -13.94
N ASP A 32 -17.71 2.43 -14.08
CA ASP A 32 -19.10 2.36 -13.62
C ASP A 32 -19.21 1.92 -12.14
N CYS A 33 -18.28 2.41 -11.34
CA CYS A 33 -18.20 2.10 -9.92
C CYS A 33 -18.76 3.24 -9.08
N ALA A 34 -19.81 2.97 -8.32
CA ALA A 34 -20.23 3.87 -7.26
C ALA A 34 -19.31 3.71 -6.05
N ARG A 35 -19.10 4.79 -5.30
CA ARG A 35 -18.41 4.67 -3.99
C ARG A 35 -19.20 3.73 -3.07
N VAL A 36 -18.48 2.94 -2.29
CA VAL A 36 -19.09 1.95 -1.38
C VAL A 36 -20.01 2.62 -0.37
N GLU A 37 -19.65 3.82 0.06
CA GLU A 37 -20.53 4.65 0.89
C GLU A 37 -20.72 6.05 0.27
N PRO A 38 -21.94 6.61 0.24
CA PRO A 38 -22.23 7.88 -0.44
C PRO A 38 -21.43 9.11 0.04
N ARG A 39 -20.89 9.06 1.26
CA ARG A 39 -20.08 10.15 1.83
C ARG A 39 -18.59 9.83 1.88
N MET A 40 -18.18 8.77 1.23
CA MET A 40 -16.77 8.38 1.13
C MET A 40 -16.04 9.32 0.16
N THR A 41 -14.90 9.83 0.57
CA THR A 41 -14.09 10.79 -0.19
C THR A 41 -12.63 10.37 -0.29
N VAL A 42 -12.29 9.18 0.22
CA VAL A 42 -10.91 8.69 0.20
C VAL A 42 -10.52 8.27 -1.22
N ASP A 43 -9.46 8.86 -1.71
CA ASP A 43 -8.88 8.60 -3.04
C ASP A 43 -8.40 7.16 -3.21
N SER A 44 -8.00 6.52 -2.13
CA SER A 44 -7.51 5.14 -2.10
C SER A 44 -8.54 4.12 -2.61
N GLU A 45 -9.85 4.43 -2.53
CA GLU A 45 -10.91 3.57 -3.05
C GLU A 45 -10.73 3.27 -4.54
N ALA A 46 -10.27 4.26 -5.33
CA ALA A 46 -10.05 4.08 -6.77
C ALA A 46 -9.00 3.01 -7.09
N ILE A 47 -7.96 2.86 -6.27
CA ILE A 47 -6.95 1.80 -6.44
C ILE A 47 -7.63 0.43 -6.33
N PHE A 48 -8.47 0.27 -5.30
CA PHE A 48 -9.11 -1.01 -5.01
C PHE A 48 -10.27 -1.30 -5.97
N ALA A 49 -10.95 -0.27 -6.49
CA ALA A 49 -11.90 -0.41 -7.59
C ALA A 49 -11.23 -0.91 -8.87
N VAL A 50 -10.10 -0.31 -9.26
CA VAL A 50 -9.28 -0.76 -10.40
C VAL A 50 -8.81 -2.20 -10.20
N ALA A 51 -8.27 -2.54 -9.01
CA ALA A 51 -7.84 -3.90 -8.69
C ALA A 51 -8.99 -4.91 -8.73
N ALA A 52 -10.17 -4.56 -8.20
CA ALA A 52 -11.35 -5.41 -8.22
C ALA A 52 -11.84 -5.69 -9.64
N HIS A 53 -11.91 -4.65 -10.48
CA HIS A 53 -12.37 -4.74 -11.87
C HIS A 53 -11.41 -5.53 -12.76
N SER A 54 -10.10 -5.33 -12.58
CA SER A 54 -9.05 -5.94 -13.41
C SER A 54 -8.53 -7.29 -12.88
N HIS A 55 -9.05 -7.81 -11.78
CA HIS A 55 -8.48 -8.96 -11.09
C HIS A 55 -6.99 -8.76 -10.75
N SER A 56 -6.65 -7.59 -10.23
CA SER A 56 -5.29 -7.20 -9.85
C SER A 56 -4.28 -7.30 -11.02
N ASP A 57 -4.71 -6.93 -12.24
CA ASP A 57 -3.80 -6.84 -13.39
C ASP A 57 -2.90 -5.60 -13.23
N ALA A 58 -1.60 -5.79 -13.46
CA ALA A 58 -0.62 -4.72 -13.36
C ALA A 58 -0.84 -3.59 -14.38
N ALA A 59 -1.23 -3.93 -15.60
CA ALA A 59 -1.47 -2.94 -16.65
C ALA A 59 -2.63 -1.98 -16.30
N ALA A 60 -3.62 -2.45 -15.57
CA ALA A 60 -4.73 -1.60 -15.14
C ALA A 60 -4.29 -0.47 -14.18
N LEU A 61 -3.21 -0.69 -13.42
CA LEU A 61 -2.66 0.31 -12.50
C LEU A 61 -2.03 1.52 -13.24
N GLU A 62 -1.78 1.41 -14.54
CA GLU A 62 -1.28 2.51 -15.37
C GLU A 62 -2.31 3.64 -15.56
N ALA A 63 -3.59 3.36 -15.26
CA ALA A 63 -4.64 4.36 -15.29
C ALA A 63 -4.60 5.32 -14.09
N LEU A 64 -3.93 4.94 -13.00
CA LEU A 64 -3.85 5.73 -11.77
C LEU A 64 -2.89 6.91 -11.96
N GLU A 65 -3.30 8.10 -11.53
CA GLU A 65 -2.49 9.31 -11.49
C GLU A 65 -2.25 9.72 -10.03
N GLY A 66 -0.98 9.86 -9.65
CA GLY A 66 -0.65 10.24 -8.28
C GLY A 66 0.55 9.50 -7.71
N ALA A 67 0.79 9.69 -6.42
CA ALA A 67 1.83 8.99 -5.68
C ALA A 67 1.25 7.76 -4.99
N MET A 68 1.87 6.58 -5.17
CA MET A 68 1.27 5.33 -4.71
C MET A 68 2.27 4.33 -4.17
N ALA A 69 2.00 3.85 -2.95
CA ALA A 69 2.43 2.57 -2.42
C ALA A 69 1.23 1.90 -1.74
N ALA A 70 0.77 0.78 -2.24
CA ALA A 70 -0.46 0.12 -1.79
C ALA A 70 -0.24 -1.36 -1.50
N ALA A 71 -1.07 -1.89 -0.59
CA ALA A 71 -1.17 -3.31 -0.31
C ALA A 71 -2.65 -3.70 -0.19
N TRP A 72 -3.02 -4.86 -0.73
CA TRP A 72 -4.41 -5.33 -0.65
C TRP A 72 -4.53 -6.84 -0.66
N LEU A 73 -5.69 -7.29 -0.19
CA LEU A 73 -6.21 -8.64 -0.32
C LEU A 73 -7.42 -8.62 -1.24
N ASP A 74 -7.62 -9.69 -1.98
CA ASP A 74 -8.81 -9.95 -2.78
C ASP A 74 -9.52 -11.18 -2.21
N GLU A 75 -10.79 -11.05 -1.84
CA GLU A 75 -11.57 -12.16 -1.28
C GLU A 75 -11.72 -13.34 -2.26
N ARG A 76 -11.49 -13.11 -3.56
CA ARG A 76 -11.48 -14.15 -4.59
C ARG A 76 -10.20 -14.99 -4.57
N GLU A 77 -9.10 -14.43 -4.01
CA GLU A 77 -7.79 -15.06 -3.86
C GLU A 77 -7.21 -14.76 -2.46
N PRO A 78 -7.85 -15.23 -1.37
CA PRO A 78 -7.55 -14.81 0.00
C PRO A 78 -6.14 -15.17 0.47
N GLU A 79 -5.49 -16.13 -0.19
CA GLU A 79 -4.11 -16.55 0.11
C GLU A 79 -3.05 -15.60 -0.46
N VAL A 80 -3.46 -14.63 -1.30
CA VAL A 80 -2.53 -13.74 -2.01
C VAL A 80 -2.59 -12.33 -1.46
N VAL A 81 -1.45 -11.82 -1.02
CA VAL A 81 -1.25 -10.41 -0.69
C VAL A 81 -0.65 -9.71 -1.89
N HIS A 82 -1.32 -8.69 -2.40
CA HIS A 82 -0.81 -7.84 -3.46
C HIS A 82 -0.11 -6.62 -2.89
N LEU A 83 1.06 -6.27 -3.46
CA LEU A 83 1.81 -5.06 -3.11
C LEU A 83 2.14 -4.32 -4.39
N ALA A 84 1.73 -3.07 -4.51
CA ALA A 84 2.04 -2.22 -5.66
C ALA A 84 2.83 -0.98 -5.26
N ARG A 85 3.86 -0.66 -6.04
CA ARG A 85 4.55 0.62 -5.96
C ARG A 85 4.44 1.36 -7.29
N GLY A 86 3.74 2.50 -7.28
CA GLY A 86 3.75 3.50 -8.35
C GLY A 86 4.96 4.43 -8.23
N VAL A 87 4.75 5.74 -8.36
CA VAL A 87 5.76 6.77 -8.15
C VAL A 87 5.57 7.49 -6.81
N GLY A 88 6.56 8.23 -6.37
CA GLY A 88 6.45 9.22 -5.29
C GLY A 88 6.34 8.68 -3.87
N ARG A 89 6.08 7.39 -3.68
CA ARG A 89 6.02 6.77 -2.34
C ARG A 89 6.88 5.51 -2.28
N PRO A 90 7.73 5.37 -1.25
CA PRO A 90 8.56 4.18 -1.11
C PRO A 90 7.74 2.99 -0.60
N LEU A 91 8.18 1.80 -1.00
CA LEU A 91 7.71 0.52 -0.50
C LEU A 91 8.91 -0.38 -0.27
N TRP A 92 9.06 -0.89 0.93
CA TRP A 92 10.18 -1.74 1.34
C TRP A 92 9.71 -3.14 1.67
N LEU A 93 10.50 -4.13 1.28
CA LEU A 93 10.35 -5.52 1.70
C LEU A 93 11.48 -5.91 2.66
N GLY A 94 11.13 -6.64 3.70
CA GLY A 94 12.04 -7.33 4.60
C GLY A 94 11.80 -8.83 4.52
N ARG A 95 12.75 -9.60 3.99
CA ARG A 95 12.64 -11.05 3.92
C ARG A 95 13.35 -11.69 5.11
N GLY A 96 12.61 -12.37 5.95
CA GLY A 96 13.08 -13.17 7.07
C GLY A 96 13.02 -14.67 6.78
N ALA A 97 13.36 -15.48 7.78
CA ALA A 97 13.24 -16.93 7.72
C ALA A 97 11.77 -17.37 7.61
N ASP A 98 10.90 -16.71 8.37
CA ASP A 98 9.51 -17.13 8.56
C ASP A 98 8.51 -16.34 7.69
N GLY A 99 8.98 -15.43 6.83
CA GLY A 99 8.07 -14.69 5.97
C GLY A 99 8.64 -13.43 5.34
N ILE A 100 7.72 -12.68 4.72
CA ILE A 100 7.99 -11.37 4.12
C ILE A 100 7.21 -10.31 4.89
N PHE A 101 7.92 -9.28 5.29
CA PHE A 101 7.38 -8.06 5.89
C PHE A 101 7.42 -6.92 4.87
N PHE A 102 6.50 -6.00 4.94
CA PHE A 102 6.53 -4.81 4.10
C PHE A 102 6.19 -3.55 4.89
N ALA A 103 6.75 -2.44 4.45
CA ALA A 103 6.51 -1.14 5.07
C ALA A 103 6.79 -0.01 4.08
N SER A 104 6.29 1.18 4.37
CA SER A 104 6.59 2.40 3.60
C SER A 104 8.00 2.93 3.85
N THR A 105 8.70 2.50 4.89
CA THR A 105 10.07 2.95 5.20
C THR A 105 10.97 1.78 5.61
N LYS A 106 12.26 1.90 5.32
CA LYS A 106 13.27 0.96 5.80
C LYS A 106 13.33 0.94 7.33
N LEU A 107 13.20 2.13 7.95
CA LEU A 107 13.21 2.28 9.40
C LEU A 107 12.13 1.44 10.09
N ALA A 108 10.92 1.38 9.53
CA ALA A 108 9.85 0.57 10.11
C ALA A 108 10.23 -0.92 10.14
N LEU A 109 10.87 -1.43 9.08
CA LEU A 109 11.39 -2.81 9.09
C LEU A 109 12.54 -3.02 10.09
N GLU A 110 13.39 -2.02 10.29
CA GLU A 110 14.45 -2.06 11.31
C GLU A 110 13.89 -2.08 12.72
N VAL A 111 12.76 -1.41 12.93
CA VAL A 111 12.01 -1.47 14.20
C VAL A 111 11.45 -2.86 14.42
N VAL A 112 10.79 -3.44 13.41
CA VAL A 112 10.28 -4.83 13.47
C VAL A 112 11.41 -5.81 13.79
N GLU A 113 12.56 -5.72 13.11
CA GLU A 113 13.73 -6.55 13.41
C GLU A 113 14.13 -6.50 14.89
N ARG A 114 14.23 -5.26 15.42
CA ARG A 114 14.66 -5.06 16.81
C ARG A 114 13.68 -5.65 17.82
N TYR A 115 12.38 -5.39 17.66
CA TYR A 115 11.38 -5.75 18.66
C TYR A 115 10.89 -7.20 18.52
N CYS A 116 10.91 -7.76 17.31
CA CYS A 116 10.54 -9.15 17.09
C CYS A 116 11.75 -10.11 17.06
N HIS A 117 12.96 -9.60 17.32
CA HIS A 117 14.21 -10.37 17.29
C HIS A 117 14.41 -11.13 15.95
N LEU A 118 14.03 -10.49 14.85
CA LEU A 118 14.15 -11.04 13.50
C LEU A 118 15.43 -10.55 12.82
N SER A 119 15.83 -11.29 11.78
CA SER A 119 16.84 -10.83 10.82
C SER A 119 16.19 -10.69 9.46
N LEU A 120 16.13 -9.47 8.92
CA LEU A 120 15.46 -9.16 7.67
C LEU A 120 16.43 -8.68 6.58
N ARG A 121 16.46 -9.38 5.46
CA ARG A 121 17.08 -8.85 4.26
C ARG A 121 16.15 -7.81 3.62
N LYS A 122 16.47 -6.53 3.81
CA LYS A 122 15.64 -5.40 3.38
C LYS A 122 16.03 -4.95 1.97
N ARG A 123 15.02 -4.72 1.13
CA ARG A 123 15.17 -4.07 -0.17
C ARG A 123 14.01 -3.17 -0.49
N GLU A 124 14.26 -2.10 -1.22
CA GLU A 124 13.22 -1.25 -1.77
C GLU A 124 12.61 -1.89 -3.01
N VAL A 125 11.29 -1.88 -3.11
CA VAL A 125 10.56 -2.30 -4.31
C VAL A 125 10.75 -1.22 -5.38
N ARG A 126 11.08 -1.61 -6.60
CA ARG A 126 11.25 -0.67 -7.72
C ARG A 126 9.90 -0.08 -8.13
N GLU A 127 9.87 1.20 -8.51
CA GLU A 127 8.67 1.85 -9.07
C GLU A 127 8.11 1.07 -10.28
N GLY A 128 6.79 1.14 -10.46
CA GLY A 128 6.09 0.39 -11.49
C GLY A 128 6.16 -1.13 -11.27
N THR A 129 6.06 -1.58 -10.03
CA THR A 129 6.09 -3.02 -9.69
C THR A 129 4.83 -3.41 -8.92
N LEU A 130 4.19 -4.48 -9.38
CA LEU A 130 3.16 -5.22 -8.65
C LEU A 130 3.72 -6.58 -8.25
N LEU A 131 3.64 -6.90 -6.98
CA LEU A 131 4.02 -8.19 -6.41
C LEU A 131 2.76 -8.91 -5.94
N ALA A 132 2.69 -10.20 -6.20
CA ALA A 132 1.77 -11.12 -5.54
C ALA A 132 2.58 -12.01 -4.58
N LEU A 133 2.19 -12.03 -3.32
CA LEU A 133 2.85 -12.78 -2.25
C LEU A 133 1.91 -13.86 -1.73
N THR A 134 2.43 -15.04 -1.48
CA THR A 134 1.71 -16.13 -0.81
C THR A 134 2.67 -16.92 0.05
N GLU A 135 2.22 -17.41 1.19
CA GLU A 135 3.01 -18.27 2.10
C GLU A 135 4.45 -17.74 2.37
N GLY A 136 4.57 -16.43 2.59
CA GLY A 136 5.86 -15.80 2.89
C GLY A 136 6.85 -15.72 1.73
N ARG A 137 6.40 -15.90 0.48
CA ARG A 137 7.24 -15.84 -0.73
C ARG A 137 6.59 -15.00 -1.83
N VAL A 138 7.43 -14.50 -2.75
CA VAL A 138 6.96 -13.83 -3.96
C VAL A 138 6.50 -14.88 -4.96
N LEU A 139 5.20 -14.92 -5.23
CA LEU A 139 4.59 -15.78 -6.24
C LEU A 139 4.80 -15.22 -7.64
N ARG A 140 4.54 -13.92 -7.82
CA ARG A 140 4.60 -13.23 -9.11
C ARG A 140 5.13 -11.81 -8.95
N THR A 141 5.89 -11.37 -9.93
CA THR A 141 6.32 -9.98 -10.10
C THR A 141 5.89 -9.50 -11.47
N SER A 142 5.06 -8.49 -11.53
CA SER A 142 4.60 -7.85 -12.77
C SER A 142 5.08 -6.41 -12.83
N ARG A 143 5.25 -5.89 -14.05
CA ARG A 143 5.67 -4.52 -14.27
C ARG A 143 4.54 -3.73 -14.90
N PHE A 144 4.45 -2.45 -14.54
CA PHE A 144 3.57 -1.46 -15.15
C PHE A 144 4.30 -0.13 -15.26
N HIS A 145 3.78 0.80 -16.06
CA HIS A 145 4.36 2.11 -16.31
C HIS A 145 3.54 3.17 -15.57
N PRO A 146 3.87 3.49 -14.31
CA PRO A 146 3.13 4.49 -13.57
C PRO A 146 3.29 5.86 -14.22
N ARG A 147 2.23 6.64 -14.27
CA ARG A 147 2.28 8.01 -14.75
C ARG A 147 3.17 8.86 -13.87
N ARG A 148 3.92 9.79 -14.48
CA ARG A 148 4.72 10.75 -13.73
C ARG A 148 3.81 11.61 -12.87
N TYR A 149 4.16 11.70 -11.60
CA TYR A 149 3.48 12.57 -10.65
C TYR A 149 4.52 13.43 -9.93
N VAL A 150 4.29 14.73 -9.89
CA VAL A 150 5.05 15.68 -9.09
C VAL A 150 4.04 16.33 -8.15
N ASP A 151 4.24 16.19 -6.86
CA ASP A 151 3.40 16.85 -5.87
C ASP A 151 3.54 18.37 -6.05
N PRO A 152 2.47 19.10 -6.40
CA PRO A 152 2.55 20.54 -6.61
C PRO A 152 2.82 21.32 -5.32
N ASP A 153 2.46 20.75 -4.18
CA ASP A 153 2.69 21.36 -2.85
C ASP A 153 3.17 20.27 -1.88
N PRO A 154 4.42 19.80 -2.03
CA PRO A 154 4.95 18.74 -1.19
C PRO A 154 4.98 19.24 0.25
N LEU A 155 4.16 18.64 1.12
CA LEU A 155 4.22 18.90 2.54
C LEU A 155 5.66 18.67 3.02
N PRO A 156 6.27 19.65 3.69
CA PRO A 156 7.59 19.46 4.27
C PRO A 156 7.53 18.23 5.17
N ALA A 157 8.53 17.38 5.10
CA ALA A 157 8.65 16.21 5.98
C ALA A 157 8.90 16.69 7.42
N ILE A 158 7.86 17.29 8.01
CA ILE A 158 7.89 17.70 9.42
C ILE A 158 7.74 16.43 10.24
N ARG A 159 8.86 15.94 10.72
CA ARG A 159 8.85 14.96 11.80
C ARG A 159 8.60 15.73 13.08
N ALA A 160 7.47 15.46 13.73
CA ALA A 160 7.24 16.00 15.05
C ALA A 160 8.40 15.58 15.98
N PRO A 161 8.93 16.50 16.80
CA PRO A 161 9.90 16.14 17.83
C PRO A 161 9.39 14.96 18.66
N GLY A 162 10.15 13.91 18.80
CA GLY A 162 9.76 12.70 19.55
C GLY A 162 8.87 11.69 18.80
N GLU A 163 8.45 11.93 17.54
CA GLU A 163 7.64 10.98 16.77
C GLU A 163 8.29 9.59 16.70
N ARG A 164 9.61 9.53 16.51
CA ARG A 164 10.37 8.28 16.48
C ARG A 164 10.23 7.49 17.80
N GLU A 165 10.35 8.17 18.93
CA GLU A 165 10.24 7.55 20.26
C GLU A 165 8.81 7.13 20.55
N THR A 166 7.81 7.95 20.16
CA THR A 166 6.39 7.65 20.34
C THR A 166 5.96 6.44 19.50
N CYS A 167 6.37 6.36 18.23
CA CYS A 167 6.08 5.21 17.38
C CYS A 167 6.76 3.93 17.89
N LEU A 168 8.00 4.02 18.36
CA LEU A 168 8.74 2.90 18.92
C LEU A 168 8.09 2.38 20.21
N SER A 169 7.65 3.28 21.10
CA SER A 169 7.00 2.90 22.35
C SER A 169 5.63 2.23 22.11
N ARG A 170 4.85 2.70 21.14
CA ARG A 170 3.57 2.09 20.76
C ARG A 170 3.77 0.68 20.17
N LEU A 171 4.76 0.51 19.30
CA LEU A 171 5.09 -0.81 18.74
C LEU A 171 5.58 -1.78 19.83
N ALA A 172 6.38 -1.30 20.79
CA ALA A 172 6.81 -2.10 21.92
C ALA A 172 5.63 -2.56 22.80
N THR A 173 4.64 -1.68 23.01
CA THR A 173 3.42 -2.02 23.75
C THR A 173 2.59 -3.09 23.02
N LEU A 174 2.47 -2.99 21.69
CA LEU A 174 1.75 -4.00 20.89
C LEU A 174 2.49 -5.34 20.82
N ALA A 175 3.82 -5.35 20.87
CA ALA A 175 4.61 -6.57 20.86
C ALA A 175 4.67 -7.27 22.22
N ALA A 176 4.29 -6.60 23.31
CA ALA A 176 4.26 -7.13 24.67
C ALA A 176 2.87 -7.64 25.09
N ALA A 177 1.84 -7.45 24.25
CA ALA A 177 0.47 -7.88 24.45
C ALA A 177 0.20 -9.23 23.76
#